data_32dd517432d8318a516e5dcc7fd4dbee
#
_entry.id   32dd517432d8318a516e5dcc7fd4dbee
#
_cell.length_a   1.000
_cell.length_b   1.000
_cell.length_c   1.000
_cell.angle_alpha   90.00
_cell.angle_beta   90.00
_cell.angle_gamma   90.00
#
_symmetry.space_group_name_H-M   'P 1'
#
loop_
_entity.id
_entity.type
_entity.pdbx_description
1 polymer ?
#
loop_
_entity_poly.entity_id
_entity_poly.type
_entity_poly.pdbx_seq_one_letter_code
_entity_poly.pdbx_strand_id
1 'polypeptide(L)'
;METSQDAVRSSRATAGEAGKAAKRLVGLIPAAGRGTRLAPLPFSKELVPVGFQHASEGADRKPKPVSQYLLERMRLAGAQQVFFITRPGKGDIADYYGDGSRLGMDFAYLQARLPWGPPFSLSQAVPFIGDADVVFGFPDILIDPVDSFTPLLARQAETGADVVLGLFDATAREPGDVITLDEASGRVLGLETKEERPNRPEHYTCWMFAVWNGRFSAFLREECERLAEVARARIAADPA
;
A
#
# COMPACT_ATOMS: atom_id res chain seq x y z
N MET A 1 -3.27 -24.26 -66.04
CA MET A 1 -3.82 -22.91 -65.78
C MET A 1 -5.13 -23.08 -65.04
N GLU A 2 -5.09 -23.20 -63.79
CA GLU A 2 -6.28 -23.08 -62.93
C GLU A 2 -5.88 -22.42 -61.63
N THR A 3 -6.58 -21.39 -61.35
CA THR A 3 -6.19 -20.20 -60.64
C THR A 3 -6.40 -20.34 -59.13
N SER A 4 -5.41 -19.92 -58.44
CA SER A 4 -5.28 -19.50 -57.04
C SER A 4 -6.41 -18.56 -56.60
N GLN A 5 -7.53 -19.05 -56.05
CA GLN A 5 -8.57 -18.23 -55.41
C GLN A 5 -9.28 -18.86 -54.18
N ASP A 6 -8.88 -20.03 -53.70
CA ASP A 6 -9.58 -20.69 -52.57
C ASP A 6 -8.84 -20.68 -51.22
N ALA A 7 -7.81 -19.87 -51.04
CA ALA A 7 -7.01 -19.82 -49.82
C ALA A 7 -7.30 -18.61 -48.89
N VAL A 8 -8.40 -17.87 -49.06
CA VAL A 8 -8.69 -16.63 -48.26
C VAL A 8 -10.03 -16.71 -47.49
N ARG A 9 -10.59 -17.89 -47.26
CA ARG A 9 -11.88 -18.00 -46.55
C ARG A 9 -11.88 -18.93 -45.36
N SER A 10 -10.81 -18.97 -44.56
CA SER A 10 -10.82 -19.71 -43.30
C SER A 10 -10.00 -19.02 -42.17
N SER A 11 -10.33 -17.80 -41.88
CA SER A 11 -9.84 -17.16 -40.62
C SER A 11 -10.83 -16.10 -40.10
N ARG A 12 -12.08 -16.53 -39.97
CA ARG A 12 -13.11 -15.76 -39.27
C ARG A 12 -13.85 -16.69 -38.33
N ALA A 13 -13.14 -17.17 -37.31
CA ALA A 13 -13.77 -17.84 -36.19
C ALA A 13 -13.07 -17.41 -34.90
N THR A 14 -13.91 -16.93 -33.96
CA THR A 14 -13.66 -16.73 -32.51
C THR A 14 -12.88 -15.46 -32.11
N ALA A 15 -13.46 -14.29 -32.41
CA ALA A 15 -13.33 -13.15 -31.51
C ALA A 15 -14.43 -13.26 -30.46
N GLY A 16 -14.20 -13.99 -29.38
CA GLY A 16 -15.26 -14.22 -28.41
C GLY A 16 -14.76 -14.90 -27.14
N GLU A 17 -13.65 -14.44 -26.59
CA GLU A 17 -13.27 -14.56 -25.17
C GLU A 17 -12.08 -13.62 -24.98
N ALA A 18 -12.39 -12.32 -24.89
CA ALA A 18 -11.44 -11.38 -24.30
C ALA A 18 -11.35 -11.78 -22.82
N GLY A 19 -10.38 -12.63 -22.50
CA GLY A 19 -10.02 -12.98 -21.14
C GLY A 19 -9.93 -11.67 -20.34
N LYS A 20 -10.68 -11.56 -19.27
CA LYS A 20 -10.66 -10.41 -18.35
C LYS A 20 -9.19 -10.21 -17.98
N ALA A 21 -8.54 -9.19 -18.54
CA ALA A 21 -7.14 -8.90 -18.27
C ALA A 21 -6.98 -8.88 -16.75
N ALA A 22 -5.99 -9.62 -16.24
CA ALA A 22 -5.75 -9.68 -14.81
C ALA A 22 -5.63 -8.25 -14.29
N LYS A 23 -6.43 -7.91 -13.29
CA LYS A 23 -6.47 -6.56 -12.73
C LYS A 23 -5.09 -6.22 -12.19
N ARG A 24 -4.60 -5.02 -12.50
CA ARG A 24 -3.28 -4.56 -12.07
C ARG A 24 -3.23 -4.48 -10.54
N LEU A 25 -2.17 -5.02 -9.94
CA LEU A 25 -1.88 -4.93 -8.50
C LEU A 25 -0.70 -3.99 -8.30
N VAL A 26 -0.85 -3.00 -7.42
CA VAL A 26 0.20 -2.01 -7.12
C VAL A 26 0.48 -1.93 -5.63
N GLY A 27 1.73 -1.65 -5.28
CA GLY A 27 2.11 -1.33 -3.91
C GLY A 27 1.94 0.17 -3.62
N LEU A 28 1.48 0.51 -2.42
CA LEU A 28 1.36 1.90 -1.98
C LEU A 28 1.96 2.06 -0.57
N ILE A 29 2.94 2.95 -0.44
CA ILE A 29 3.77 3.10 0.77
C ILE A 29 3.78 4.56 1.24
N PRO A 30 3.21 4.87 2.44
CA PRO A 30 3.27 6.19 3.05
C PRO A 30 4.64 6.40 3.71
N ALA A 31 5.53 7.12 3.07
CA ALA A 31 6.87 7.43 3.56
C ALA A 31 7.07 8.93 3.90
N ALA A 32 5.98 9.72 4.01
CA ALA A 32 6.05 11.16 4.28
C ALA A 32 6.18 11.52 5.78
N GLY A 33 6.12 10.55 6.69
CA GLY A 33 6.18 10.76 8.14
C GLY A 33 7.50 11.41 8.59
N ARG A 34 7.43 12.28 9.62
CA ARG A 34 8.61 13.00 10.14
C ARG A 34 9.57 12.14 10.95
N GLY A 35 9.13 11.01 11.50
CA GLY A 35 9.97 10.12 12.31
C GLY A 35 10.44 10.71 13.64
N THR A 36 9.70 11.66 14.21
CA THR A 36 10.10 12.46 15.39
C THR A 36 10.42 11.62 16.63
N ARG A 37 9.80 10.44 16.75
CA ARG A 37 10.07 9.49 17.87
C ARG A 37 11.45 8.85 17.81
N LEU A 38 12.05 8.79 16.61
CA LEU A 38 13.39 8.21 16.37
C LEU A 38 14.45 9.29 16.11
N ALA A 39 14.05 10.57 16.07
CA ALA A 39 14.97 11.68 15.82
C ALA A 39 15.98 11.86 16.99
N PRO A 40 17.24 12.29 16.67
CA PRO A 40 17.74 12.60 15.36
C PRO A 40 18.26 11.37 14.60
N LEU A 41 17.83 11.20 13.34
CA LEU A 41 18.39 10.21 12.42
C LEU A 41 19.05 10.92 11.24
N PRO A 42 20.23 10.47 10.78
CA PRO A 42 20.93 11.08 9.65
C PRO A 42 20.32 10.72 8.29
N PHE A 43 19.31 9.87 8.26
CA PHE A 43 18.60 9.38 7.07
C PHE A 43 17.14 9.07 7.40
N SER A 44 16.34 8.77 6.39
CA SER A 44 14.94 8.39 6.55
C SER A 44 14.78 7.11 7.37
N LYS A 45 13.83 7.11 8.32
CA LYS A 45 13.57 5.93 9.19
C LYS A 45 13.28 4.65 8.40
N GLU A 46 12.75 4.77 7.20
CA GLU A 46 12.45 3.69 6.27
C GLU A 46 13.73 2.95 5.81
N LEU A 47 14.88 3.60 5.92
CA LEU A 47 16.19 3.04 5.57
C LEU A 47 16.97 2.51 6.77
N VAL A 48 16.41 2.51 7.98
CA VAL A 48 17.05 1.90 9.16
C VAL A 48 17.34 0.43 8.86
N PRO A 49 18.62 0.01 8.98
CA PRO A 49 19.00 -1.38 8.70
C PRO A 49 18.50 -2.30 9.81
N VAL A 50 17.73 -3.34 9.42
CA VAL A 50 17.24 -4.39 10.29
C VAL A 50 17.59 -5.74 9.66
N GLY A 51 18.65 -6.37 10.19
CA GLY A 51 19.17 -7.61 9.63
C GLY A 51 20.02 -7.41 8.36
N PHE A 52 20.14 -8.48 7.58
CA PHE A 52 21.05 -8.54 6.43
C PHE A 52 20.37 -9.19 5.22
N GLN A 53 20.87 -8.88 4.04
CA GLN A 53 20.55 -9.51 2.77
C GLN A 53 21.80 -10.02 2.09
N HIS A 54 21.68 -11.03 1.25
CA HIS A 54 22.72 -11.44 0.34
C HIS A 54 22.62 -10.62 -0.95
N ALA A 55 23.73 -10.04 -1.41
CA ALA A 55 23.73 -9.28 -2.66
C ALA A 55 23.64 -10.18 -3.90
N SER A 56 24.17 -11.41 -3.79
CA SER A 56 24.13 -12.51 -4.75
C SER A 56 24.64 -13.77 -4.05
N GLU A 57 24.47 -14.96 -4.67
CA GLU A 57 25.08 -16.20 -4.15
C GLU A 57 26.58 -16.03 -3.96
N GLY A 58 27.09 -16.28 -2.74
CA GLY A 58 28.51 -16.15 -2.38
C GLY A 58 29.00 -14.74 -2.09
N ALA A 59 28.15 -13.71 -2.16
CA ALA A 59 28.51 -12.34 -1.84
C ALA A 59 28.43 -12.03 -0.33
N ASP A 60 29.17 -10.98 0.09
CA ASP A 60 29.11 -10.45 1.45
C ASP A 60 27.70 -10.04 1.84
N ARG A 61 27.38 -10.25 3.12
CA ARG A 61 26.12 -9.80 3.71
C ARG A 61 26.07 -8.27 3.72
N LYS A 62 25.01 -7.70 3.18
CA LYS A 62 24.76 -6.26 3.23
C LYS A 62 23.64 -5.92 4.19
N PRO A 63 23.67 -4.78 4.90
CA PRO A 63 22.56 -4.34 5.72
C PRO A 63 21.28 -4.25 4.88
N LYS A 64 20.17 -4.68 5.46
CA LYS A 64 18.86 -4.67 4.80
C LYS A 64 17.95 -3.62 5.46
N PRO A 65 17.47 -2.60 4.72
CA PRO A 65 16.55 -1.61 5.26
C PRO A 65 15.22 -2.23 5.69
N VAL A 66 14.62 -1.68 6.75
CA VAL A 66 13.32 -2.15 7.25
C VAL A 66 12.23 -2.10 6.16
N SER A 67 12.20 -1.08 5.33
CA SER A 67 11.22 -0.95 4.25
C SER A 67 11.37 -2.00 3.14
N GLN A 68 12.55 -2.59 2.96
CA GLN A 68 12.76 -3.62 1.94
C GLN A 68 11.97 -4.91 2.26
N TYR A 69 11.72 -5.20 3.52
CA TYR A 69 10.90 -6.35 3.90
C TYR A 69 9.46 -6.20 3.38
N LEU A 70 8.88 -5.01 3.48
CA LEU A 70 7.56 -4.73 2.92
C LEU A 70 7.56 -4.87 1.38
N LEU A 71 8.57 -4.30 0.71
CA LEU A 71 8.71 -4.38 -0.75
C LEU A 71 8.76 -5.83 -1.26
N GLU A 72 9.52 -6.69 -0.57
CA GLU A 72 9.60 -8.12 -0.92
C GLU A 72 8.25 -8.84 -0.77
N ARG A 73 7.45 -8.48 0.25
CA ARG A 73 6.09 -9.01 0.45
C ARG A 73 5.13 -8.52 -0.62
N MET A 74 5.20 -7.24 -0.99
CA MET A 74 4.41 -6.68 -2.10
C MET A 74 4.75 -7.36 -3.43
N ARG A 75 6.05 -7.59 -3.71
CA ARG A 75 6.49 -8.32 -4.89
C ARG A 75 5.99 -9.75 -4.89
N LEU A 76 6.07 -10.45 -3.76
CA LEU A 76 5.57 -11.83 -3.61
C LEU A 76 4.06 -11.92 -3.85
N ALA A 77 3.30 -10.89 -3.44
CA ALA A 77 1.88 -10.77 -3.71
C ALA A 77 1.54 -10.48 -5.20
N GLY A 78 2.54 -10.17 -6.02
CA GLY A 78 2.39 -9.91 -7.45
C GLY A 78 2.36 -8.43 -7.84
N ALA A 79 2.64 -7.49 -6.91
CA ALA A 79 2.77 -6.09 -7.26
C ALA A 79 4.02 -5.86 -8.11
N GLN A 80 3.83 -5.28 -9.29
CA GLN A 80 4.93 -4.95 -10.20
C GLN A 80 5.34 -3.47 -10.10
N GLN A 81 4.45 -2.62 -9.63
CA GLN A 81 4.68 -1.20 -9.44
C GLN A 81 4.45 -0.82 -7.97
N VAL A 82 5.31 0.06 -7.44
CA VAL A 82 5.17 0.60 -6.08
C VAL A 82 5.26 2.12 -6.11
N PHE A 83 4.31 2.76 -5.45
CA PHE A 83 4.25 4.21 -5.27
C PHE A 83 4.66 4.57 -3.85
N PHE A 84 5.78 5.25 -3.70
CA PHE A 84 6.20 5.85 -2.44
C PHE A 84 5.64 7.26 -2.33
N ILE A 85 4.92 7.54 -1.25
CA ILE A 85 4.50 8.90 -0.94
C ILE A 85 5.51 9.50 0.04
N THR A 86 6.38 10.34 -0.45
CA THR A 86 7.47 10.98 0.30
C THR A 86 7.15 12.44 0.61
N ARG A 87 8.10 13.17 1.17
CA ARG A 87 8.05 14.62 1.37
C ARG A 87 9.43 15.23 1.08
N PRO A 88 9.54 16.56 0.94
CA PRO A 88 10.83 17.23 0.86
C PRO A 88 11.75 16.82 2.02
N GLY A 89 13.02 16.54 1.70
CA GLY A 89 14.03 16.06 2.66
C GLY A 89 14.06 14.55 2.86
N LYS A 90 13.32 13.77 2.04
CA LYS A 90 13.38 12.29 2.00
C LYS A 90 13.79 11.76 0.61
N GLY A 91 14.66 12.48 -0.07
CA GLY A 91 15.22 12.04 -1.36
C GLY A 91 16.12 10.80 -1.24
N ASP A 92 16.69 10.57 -0.06
CA ASP A 92 17.52 9.41 0.26
C ASP A 92 16.82 8.06 0.03
N ILE A 93 15.50 7.99 0.14
CA ILE A 93 14.72 6.79 -0.20
C ILE A 93 14.81 6.50 -1.70
N ALA A 94 14.64 7.52 -2.54
CA ALA A 94 14.75 7.39 -3.99
C ALA A 94 16.20 7.13 -4.41
N ASP A 95 17.17 7.80 -3.78
CA ASP A 95 18.60 7.58 -4.02
C ASP A 95 19.02 6.14 -3.69
N TYR A 96 18.45 5.55 -2.63
CA TYR A 96 18.75 4.18 -2.22
C TYR A 96 18.12 3.12 -3.13
N TYR A 97 16.84 3.26 -3.44
CA TYR A 97 16.09 2.23 -4.17
C TYR A 97 16.14 2.40 -5.70
N GLY A 98 16.41 3.63 -6.19
CA GLY A 98 16.42 3.93 -7.62
C GLY A 98 15.04 3.69 -8.26
N ASP A 99 15.06 3.10 -9.44
CA ASP A 99 13.86 2.78 -10.23
C ASP A 99 13.12 1.49 -9.79
N GLY A 100 13.68 0.74 -8.83
CA GLY A 100 13.11 -0.52 -8.35
C GLY A 100 13.59 -1.78 -9.09
N SER A 101 14.31 -1.64 -10.20
CA SER A 101 14.76 -2.76 -11.04
C SER A 101 15.55 -3.82 -10.26
N ARG A 102 16.35 -3.41 -9.26
CA ARG A 102 17.07 -4.34 -8.37
C ARG A 102 16.18 -5.27 -7.57
N LEU A 103 14.91 -4.90 -7.36
CA LEU A 103 13.91 -5.70 -6.66
C LEU A 103 12.90 -6.33 -7.64
N GLY A 104 13.09 -6.15 -8.96
CA GLY A 104 12.20 -6.66 -9.99
C GLY A 104 10.84 -5.99 -9.99
N MET A 105 10.78 -4.70 -9.68
CA MET A 105 9.58 -3.84 -9.66
C MET A 105 9.91 -2.48 -10.27
N ASP A 106 8.87 -1.70 -10.58
CA ASP A 106 8.98 -0.30 -11.01
C ASP A 106 8.57 0.62 -9.86
N PHE A 107 9.41 1.59 -9.49
CA PHE A 107 9.13 2.51 -8.40
C PHE A 107 8.81 3.91 -8.89
N ALA A 108 7.78 4.52 -8.30
CA ALA A 108 7.42 5.92 -8.48
C ALA A 108 7.43 6.64 -7.12
N TYR A 109 7.91 7.88 -7.12
CA TYR A 109 8.02 8.70 -5.92
C TYR A 109 7.15 9.94 -6.06
N LEU A 110 6.13 10.06 -5.21
CA LEU A 110 5.21 11.18 -5.19
C LEU A 110 5.45 11.99 -3.91
N GLN A 111 5.44 13.31 -4.03
CA GLN A 111 5.59 14.16 -2.85
C GLN A 111 4.23 14.51 -2.25
N ALA A 112 4.08 14.31 -0.95
CA ALA A 112 2.90 14.68 -0.20
C ALA A 112 2.68 16.20 -0.26
N ARG A 113 1.50 16.63 -0.72
CA ARG A 113 1.12 18.05 -0.84
C ARG A 113 0.63 18.64 0.49
N LEU A 114 -0.12 17.84 1.25
CA LEU A 114 -0.74 18.26 2.50
C LEU A 114 -0.25 17.37 3.66
N PRO A 115 0.23 17.97 4.77
CA PRO A 115 0.74 17.22 5.92
C PRO A 115 -0.40 16.79 6.88
N TRP A 116 -1.55 16.42 6.36
CA TRP A 116 -2.77 16.14 7.14
C TRP A 116 -3.00 14.65 7.42
N GLY A 117 -1.92 13.87 7.38
CA GLY A 117 -1.95 12.46 7.74
C GLY A 117 -1.95 11.51 6.54
N PRO A 118 -1.90 10.19 6.82
CA PRO A 118 -1.77 9.15 5.79
C PRO A 118 -2.86 9.19 4.70
N PRO A 119 -4.16 9.36 5.00
CA PRO A 119 -5.18 9.37 3.95
C PRO A 119 -4.93 10.41 2.86
N PHE A 120 -4.56 11.65 3.26
CA PHE A 120 -4.24 12.72 2.31
C PHE A 120 -2.97 12.46 1.50
N SER A 121 -2.01 11.75 2.08
CA SER A 121 -0.82 11.32 1.34
C SER A 121 -1.19 10.25 0.33
N LEU A 122 -1.92 9.23 0.74
CA LEU A 122 -2.30 8.08 -0.09
C LEU A 122 -3.21 8.49 -1.26
N SER A 123 -4.16 9.40 -1.03
CA SER A 123 -5.09 9.87 -2.07
C SER A 123 -4.39 10.48 -3.28
N GLN A 124 -3.16 10.98 -3.12
CA GLN A 124 -2.38 11.56 -4.21
C GLN A 124 -1.90 10.55 -5.24
N ALA A 125 -1.83 9.26 -4.88
CA ALA A 125 -1.48 8.20 -5.83
C ALA A 125 -2.67 7.82 -6.73
N VAL A 126 -3.92 8.09 -6.33
CA VAL A 126 -5.12 7.63 -7.04
C VAL A 126 -5.14 8.01 -8.52
N PRO A 127 -4.75 9.23 -8.97
CA PRO A 127 -4.70 9.56 -10.40
C PRO A 127 -3.73 8.70 -11.22
N PHE A 128 -2.74 8.07 -10.57
CA PHE A 128 -1.71 7.25 -11.23
C PHE A 128 -2.03 5.75 -11.17
N ILE A 129 -2.70 5.32 -10.10
CA ILE A 129 -3.05 3.91 -9.92
C ILE A 129 -4.37 3.55 -10.59
N GLY A 130 -5.29 4.50 -10.78
CA GLY A 130 -6.59 4.27 -11.40
C GLY A 130 -7.44 3.29 -10.61
N ASP A 131 -7.96 2.27 -11.31
CA ASP A 131 -8.81 1.20 -10.76
C ASP A 131 -8.02 -0.03 -10.27
N ALA A 132 -6.69 0.06 -10.20
CA ALA A 132 -5.84 -1.04 -9.73
C ALA A 132 -6.23 -1.49 -8.33
N ASP A 133 -5.99 -2.77 -8.03
CA ASP A 133 -5.97 -3.26 -6.67
C ASP A 133 -4.67 -2.83 -5.99
N VAL A 134 -4.72 -2.57 -4.69
CA VAL A 134 -3.61 -2.02 -3.92
C VAL A 134 -3.24 -2.96 -2.79
N VAL A 135 -1.94 -3.22 -2.64
CA VAL A 135 -1.34 -3.74 -1.42
C VAL A 135 -0.67 -2.59 -0.67
N PHE A 136 -1.07 -2.40 0.58
CA PHE A 136 -0.67 -1.28 1.41
C PHE A 136 0.01 -1.75 2.68
N GLY A 137 1.06 -1.07 3.11
CA GLY A 137 1.71 -1.29 4.41
C GLY A 137 2.58 -0.10 4.81
N PHE A 138 2.90 -0.03 6.10
CA PHE A 138 3.84 0.95 6.62
C PHE A 138 5.28 0.47 6.46
N PRO A 139 6.18 1.30 5.90
CA PRO A 139 7.54 0.87 5.53
C PRO A 139 8.49 0.64 6.71
N ASP A 140 8.09 0.96 7.92
CA ASP A 140 8.85 0.80 9.15
C ASP A 140 8.30 -0.32 10.06
N ILE A 141 7.48 -1.20 9.50
CA ILE A 141 6.90 -2.35 10.20
C ILE A 141 7.31 -3.64 9.50
N LEU A 142 7.75 -4.61 10.29
CA LEU A 142 8.00 -5.97 9.82
C LEU A 142 6.70 -6.78 9.90
N ILE A 143 6.27 -7.30 8.77
CA ILE A 143 5.05 -8.14 8.68
C ILE A 143 5.50 -9.58 8.50
N ASP A 144 4.92 -10.50 9.28
CA ASP A 144 5.15 -11.94 9.20
C ASP A 144 3.79 -12.66 9.22
N PRO A 145 3.62 -13.74 8.44
CA PRO A 145 4.55 -14.40 7.51
C PRO A 145 4.85 -13.59 6.23
N VAL A 146 5.83 -14.05 5.45
CA VAL A 146 6.29 -13.34 4.24
C VAL A 146 5.24 -13.20 3.14
N ASP A 147 4.27 -14.10 3.10
CA ASP A 147 3.15 -14.16 2.15
C ASP A 147 1.87 -13.51 2.68
N SER A 148 1.96 -12.66 3.70
CA SER A 148 0.83 -12.05 4.43
C SER A 148 -0.23 -11.39 3.55
N PHE A 149 0.14 -10.85 2.38
CA PHE A 149 -0.84 -10.26 1.46
C PHE A 149 -1.66 -11.28 0.68
N THR A 150 -1.15 -12.50 0.49
CA THR A 150 -1.83 -13.55 -0.29
C THR A 150 -3.20 -13.91 0.29
N PRO A 151 -3.34 -14.21 1.60
CA PRO A 151 -4.66 -14.49 2.19
C PRO A 151 -5.61 -13.29 2.16
N LEU A 152 -5.10 -12.05 2.23
CA LEU A 152 -5.96 -10.86 2.12
C LEU A 152 -6.55 -10.72 0.71
N LEU A 153 -5.73 -10.92 -0.33
CA LEU A 153 -6.16 -10.90 -1.73
C LEU A 153 -7.19 -12.02 -2.01
N ALA A 154 -6.95 -13.23 -1.49
CA ALA A 154 -7.90 -14.32 -1.58
C ALA A 154 -9.22 -13.97 -0.91
N ARG A 155 -9.18 -13.43 0.31
CA ARG A 155 -10.37 -12.99 1.05
C ARG A 155 -11.13 -11.89 0.32
N GLN A 156 -10.43 -10.93 -0.29
CA GLN A 156 -11.05 -9.89 -1.09
C GLN A 156 -11.79 -10.47 -2.31
N ALA A 157 -11.17 -11.43 -2.99
CA ALA A 157 -11.77 -12.09 -4.14
C ALA A 157 -13.03 -12.91 -3.75
N GLU A 158 -12.99 -13.62 -2.62
CA GLU A 158 -14.11 -14.41 -2.10
C GLU A 158 -15.31 -13.55 -1.68
N THR A 159 -15.05 -12.45 -0.97
CA THR A 159 -16.10 -11.63 -0.35
C THR A 159 -16.56 -10.47 -1.22
N GLY A 160 -15.76 -10.07 -2.21
CA GLY A 160 -15.96 -8.83 -2.97
C GLY A 160 -15.81 -7.55 -2.14
N ALA A 161 -15.17 -7.64 -0.97
CA ALA A 161 -14.94 -6.50 -0.09
C ALA A 161 -14.08 -5.43 -0.77
N ASP A 162 -14.39 -4.17 -0.51
CA ASP A 162 -13.61 -3.06 -1.03
C ASP A 162 -12.24 -2.95 -0.34
N VAL A 163 -12.19 -3.32 0.96
CA VAL A 163 -10.98 -3.32 1.79
C VAL A 163 -10.92 -4.60 2.61
N VAL A 164 -9.74 -5.19 2.71
CA VAL A 164 -9.44 -6.27 3.66
C VAL A 164 -8.22 -5.86 4.47
N LEU A 165 -8.35 -5.89 5.79
CA LEU A 165 -7.31 -5.51 6.73
C LEU A 165 -6.47 -6.72 7.15
N GLY A 166 -5.16 -6.56 7.22
CA GLY A 166 -4.26 -7.48 7.89
C GLY A 166 -4.25 -7.19 9.38
N LEU A 167 -4.77 -8.15 10.15
CA LEU A 167 -4.99 -8.00 11.58
C LEU A 167 -3.90 -8.73 12.37
N PHE A 168 -3.64 -8.23 13.56
CA PHE A 168 -2.75 -8.87 14.54
C PHE A 168 -3.19 -8.54 15.96
N ASP A 169 -2.76 -9.37 16.91
CA ASP A 169 -3.00 -9.13 18.33
C ASP A 169 -1.96 -8.15 18.85
N ALA A 170 -2.44 -7.07 19.44
CA ALA A 170 -1.66 -6.01 20.04
C ALA A 170 -1.88 -5.95 21.55
N THR A 171 -0.91 -5.38 22.26
CA THR A 171 -1.01 -5.11 23.69
C THR A 171 -1.20 -3.62 23.96
N ALA A 172 -1.68 -3.26 25.15
CA ALA A 172 -1.90 -1.87 25.55
C ALA A 172 -0.63 -0.98 25.45
N ARG A 173 0.55 -1.58 25.36
CA ARG A 173 1.83 -0.89 25.17
C ARG A 173 2.07 -0.43 23.74
N GLU A 174 1.40 -1.06 22.77
CA GLU A 174 1.57 -0.79 21.34
C GLU A 174 0.55 0.26 20.90
N PRO A 175 0.98 1.33 20.23
CA PRO A 175 0.07 2.36 19.74
C PRO A 175 -0.61 1.89 18.45
N GLY A 176 -1.88 1.53 18.52
CA GLY A 176 -2.65 1.10 17.35
C GLY A 176 -4.14 1.43 17.50
N ASP A 177 -4.87 1.30 16.43
CA ASP A 177 -6.33 1.43 16.42
C ASP A 177 -6.96 0.12 16.89
N VAL A 178 -8.03 0.20 17.67
CA VAL A 178 -8.75 -0.98 18.15
C VAL A 178 -9.79 -1.38 17.11
N ILE A 179 -9.72 -2.62 16.66
CA ILE A 179 -10.66 -3.19 15.68
C ILE A 179 -11.67 -4.08 16.41
N THR A 180 -12.95 -3.86 16.15
CA THR A 180 -14.04 -4.74 16.58
C THR A 180 -14.53 -5.55 15.38
N LEU A 181 -14.66 -6.86 15.56
CA LEU A 181 -15.03 -7.80 14.51
C LEU A 181 -16.35 -8.52 14.85
N ASP A 182 -17.07 -8.89 13.80
CA ASP A 182 -18.00 -10.01 13.83
C ASP A 182 -17.19 -11.30 13.69
N GLU A 183 -17.10 -12.09 14.76
CA GLU A 183 -16.29 -13.31 14.80
C GLU A 183 -16.73 -14.36 13.76
N ALA A 184 -18.02 -14.41 13.41
CA ALA A 184 -18.55 -15.41 12.49
C ALA A 184 -18.17 -15.10 11.03
N SER A 185 -18.22 -13.85 10.63
CA SER A 185 -17.96 -13.42 9.24
C SER A 185 -16.56 -12.80 9.03
N GLY A 186 -15.88 -12.41 10.11
CA GLY A 186 -14.66 -11.62 10.06
C GLY A 186 -14.88 -10.19 9.57
N ARG A 187 -16.13 -9.70 9.58
CA ARG A 187 -16.46 -8.33 9.16
C ARG A 187 -16.03 -7.32 10.23
N VAL A 188 -15.40 -6.25 9.82
CA VAL A 188 -15.09 -5.12 10.70
C VAL A 188 -16.40 -4.40 11.05
N LEU A 189 -16.71 -4.33 12.34
CA LEU A 189 -17.88 -3.63 12.90
C LEU A 189 -17.53 -2.23 13.37
N GLY A 190 -16.29 -2.02 13.80
CA GLY A 190 -15.82 -0.74 14.31
C GLY A 190 -14.30 -0.62 14.27
N LEU A 191 -13.85 0.62 14.18
CA LEU A 191 -12.45 1.02 14.30
C LEU A 191 -12.43 2.25 15.20
N GLU A 192 -11.76 2.14 16.34
CA GLU A 192 -11.57 3.23 17.30
C GLU A 192 -10.10 3.64 17.29
N THR A 193 -9.84 4.89 16.94
CA THR A 193 -8.49 5.44 16.97
C THR A 193 -7.95 5.53 18.40
N LYS A 194 -6.65 5.72 18.53
CA LYS A 194 -6.05 5.85 19.87
C LYS A 194 -6.55 7.11 20.62
N GLU A 195 -6.96 8.14 19.90
CA GLU A 195 -7.53 9.36 20.45
C GLU A 195 -8.94 9.15 20.97
N GLU A 196 -9.75 8.33 20.29
CA GLU A 196 -11.11 7.97 20.71
C GLU A 196 -11.12 6.96 21.86
N ARG A 197 -10.10 6.11 21.95
CA ARG A 197 -9.95 5.10 23.00
C ARG A 197 -8.58 5.16 23.68
N PRO A 198 -8.35 6.16 24.53
CA PRO A 198 -7.07 6.33 25.23
C PRO A 198 -6.77 5.17 26.22
N ASN A 199 -7.80 4.59 26.84
CA ASN A 199 -7.71 3.43 27.72
C ASN A 199 -8.01 2.14 26.96
N ARG A 200 -6.98 1.56 26.32
CA ARG A 200 -7.12 0.32 25.58
C ARG A 200 -7.20 -0.89 26.50
N PRO A 201 -7.84 -1.99 26.05
CA PRO A 201 -7.71 -3.29 26.69
C PRO A 201 -6.24 -3.72 26.76
N GLU A 202 -5.92 -4.59 27.71
CA GLU A 202 -4.56 -5.16 27.82
C GLU A 202 -4.16 -5.90 26.53
N HIS A 203 -5.12 -6.59 25.90
CA HIS A 203 -5.00 -7.22 24.59
C HIS A 203 -6.11 -6.73 23.68
N TYR A 204 -5.80 -6.43 22.43
CA TYR A 204 -6.77 -5.98 21.44
C TYR A 204 -6.31 -6.31 20.03
N THR A 205 -7.26 -6.39 19.09
CA THR A 205 -6.98 -6.58 17.67
C THR A 205 -6.67 -5.24 17.02
N CYS A 206 -5.58 -5.19 16.26
CA CYS A 206 -5.11 -4.01 15.54
C CYS A 206 -4.83 -4.36 14.08
N TRP A 207 -4.58 -3.34 13.24
CA TRP A 207 -4.23 -3.50 11.83
C TRP A 207 -3.00 -2.66 11.47
N MET A 208 -2.21 -3.09 10.48
CA MET A 208 -1.03 -2.35 10.01
C MET A 208 -0.79 -2.45 8.51
N PHE A 209 -1.50 -3.32 7.81
CA PHE A 209 -1.43 -3.47 6.37
C PHE A 209 -2.81 -3.85 5.82
N ALA A 210 -3.01 -3.65 4.54
CA ALA A 210 -4.32 -3.87 3.93
C ALA A 210 -4.18 -4.16 2.43
N VAL A 211 -5.26 -4.71 1.87
CA VAL A 211 -5.50 -4.70 0.43
C VAL A 211 -6.82 -4.00 0.15
N TRP A 212 -6.90 -3.30 -0.97
CA TRP A 212 -8.16 -2.69 -1.39
C TRP A 212 -8.29 -2.58 -2.90
N ASN A 213 -9.49 -2.34 -3.39
CA ASN A 213 -9.79 -2.21 -4.81
C ASN A 213 -9.90 -0.74 -5.26
N GLY A 214 -10.06 -0.52 -6.57
CA GLY A 214 -10.19 0.82 -7.15
C GLY A 214 -11.40 1.61 -6.62
N ARG A 215 -12.48 0.94 -6.15
CA ARG A 215 -13.64 1.64 -5.55
C ARG A 215 -13.25 2.35 -4.26
N PHE A 216 -12.47 1.68 -3.41
CA PHE A 216 -11.95 2.32 -2.20
C PHE A 216 -10.94 3.43 -2.52
N SER A 217 -10.11 3.27 -3.55
CA SER A 217 -9.21 4.33 -4.00
C SER A 217 -9.98 5.59 -4.43
N ALA A 218 -11.08 5.42 -5.19
CA ALA A 218 -11.95 6.52 -5.58
C ALA A 218 -12.61 7.20 -4.37
N PHE A 219 -13.21 6.41 -3.46
CA PHE A 219 -13.77 6.90 -2.20
C PHE A 219 -12.75 7.69 -1.37
N LEU A 220 -11.55 7.14 -1.20
CA LEU A 220 -10.47 7.81 -0.44
C LEU A 220 -10.13 9.17 -1.03
N ARG A 221 -10.07 9.28 -2.35
CA ARG A 221 -9.80 10.53 -3.03
C ARG A 221 -10.92 11.55 -2.82
N GLU A 222 -12.16 11.15 -3.10
CA GLU A 222 -13.34 12.02 -2.95
C GLU A 222 -13.49 12.55 -1.53
N GLU A 223 -13.31 11.69 -0.53
CA GLU A 223 -13.41 12.08 0.87
C GLU A 223 -12.28 13.03 1.30
N CYS A 224 -11.04 12.78 0.84
CA CYS A 224 -9.94 13.70 1.10
C CYS A 224 -10.14 15.06 0.43
N GLU A 225 -10.68 15.12 -0.78
CA GLU A 225 -11.00 16.37 -1.48
C GLU A 225 -12.08 17.15 -0.70
N ARG A 226 -13.16 16.47 -0.28
CA ARG A 226 -14.24 17.05 0.53
C ARG A 226 -13.72 17.61 1.87
N LEU A 227 -12.91 16.83 2.60
CA LEU A 227 -12.31 17.27 3.87
C LEU A 227 -11.36 18.45 3.69
N ALA A 228 -10.60 18.47 2.60
CA ALA A 228 -9.72 19.60 2.29
C ALA A 228 -10.50 20.90 2.01
N GLU A 229 -11.64 20.81 1.33
CA GLU A 229 -12.53 21.96 1.09
C GLU A 229 -13.11 22.49 2.41
N VAL A 230 -13.62 21.61 3.29
CA VAL A 230 -14.13 22.00 4.61
C VAL A 230 -13.04 22.68 5.44
N ALA A 231 -11.82 22.15 5.44
CA ALA A 231 -10.71 22.76 6.17
C ALA A 231 -10.35 24.15 5.63
N ARG A 232 -10.27 24.31 4.31
CA ARG A 232 -10.01 25.62 3.68
C ARG A 232 -11.11 26.65 4.00
N ALA A 233 -12.38 26.24 3.96
CA ALA A 233 -13.50 27.11 4.29
C ALA A 233 -13.45 27.58 5.75
N ARG A 234 -13.09 26.70 6.69
CA ARG A 234 -12.91 27.08 8.11
C ARG A 234 -11.77 28.09 8.31
N ILE A 235 -10.62 27.85 7.68
CA ILE A 235 -9.47 28.78 7.74
C ILE A 235 -9.83 30.14 7.15
N ALA A 236 -10.60 30.18 6.06
CA ALA A 236 -11.05 31.43 5.45
C ALA A 236 -12.08 32.18 6.30
N ALA A 237 -12.89 31.48 7.09
CA ALA A 237 -13.90 32.06 7.97
C ALA A 237 -13.32 32.58 9.30
N ASP A 238 -12.18 32.08 9.73
CA ASP A 238 -11.48 32.48 10.96
C ASP A 238 -9.96 32.60 10.67
N PRO A 239 -9.54 33.67 10.00
CA PRO A 239 -8.14 33.94 9.76
C PRO A 239 -7.51 34.50 11.05
N ALA A 240 -6.98 33.62 11.92
CA ALA A 240 -6.25 34.01 13.14
C ALA A 240 -4.94 34.76 12.84
#